data_2d180053bb4740311d0a31162847d248
#
_entry.id   2d180053bb4740311d0a31162847d248
#
_cell.length_a   1.000
_cell.length_b   1.000
_cell.length_c   1.000
_cell.angle_alpha   90.00
_cell.angle_beta   90.00
_cell.angle_gamma   90.00
#
_symmetry.space_group_name_H-M   'P 1'
#
loop_
_entity.id
_entity.type
_entity.pdbx_description
1 polymer ?
#
loop_
_entity_poly.entity_id
_entity_poly.type
_entity_poly.pdbx_seq_one_letter_code
_entity_poly.pdbx_strand_id
1 'polypeptide(L)'
;MFDLGSGSVGAVNIMTSENGGLSNDQVAEMLANKLIYISDEAPEPIRLQAEAFQDRVRYLAQYYIELARKEERASICAKVREAGQLELANAIGRL
;
A
#
# COMPACT_ATOMS: atom_id res chain seq x y z
N MET A 1 13.92 0.45 11.65
CA MET A 1 13.53 0.63 10.93
C MET A 1 13.97 1.17 10.10
N PHE A 2 14.12 1.21 9.65
CA PHE A 2 14.58 1.72 8.79
C PHE A 2 14.11 2.84 8.58
N ASP A 3 14.46 3.58 8.51
CA ASP A 3 14.20 4.52 8.30
C ASP A 3 13.93 4.82 7.33
N LEU A 4 13.57 4.57 7.10
CA LEU A 4 13.16 4.73 6.18
C LEU A 4 13.11 5.80 5.79
N GLY A 5 13.47 6.15 6.12
CA GLY A 5 13.44 6.88 5.73
C GLY A 5 13.70 7.68 5.50
N SER A 6 14.01 7.96 5.69
CA SER A 6 14.11 8.56 5.32
C SER A 6 14.38 8.96 4.62
N GLY A 7 14.63 8.95 4.46
CA GLY A 7 14.65 9.13 3.77
C GLY A 7 14.72 9.19 2.96
N SER A 8 14.76 9.13 2.77
CA SER A 8 14.39 9.04 1.97
C SER A 8 14.02 8.80 1.44
N VAL A 9 13.94 8.66 1.76
CA VAL A 9 13.22 8.32 1.24
C VAL A 9 12.69 8.72 0.77
N GLY A 10 12.67 9.00 0.94
CA GLY A 10 11.97 9.38 0.58
C GLY A 10 11.54 9.68 -0.16
N ALA A 11 11.83 9.98 -0.35
CA ALA A 11 11.26 10.39 -1.02
C ALA A 11 10.51 10.13 -1.59
N VAL A 12 10.23 9.99 -1.46
CA VAL A 12 9.40 9.55 -1.88
C VAL A 12 8.43 10.23 -2.04
N ASN A 13 8.41 10.97 -2.19
CA ASN A 13 7.55 11.50 -2.31
C ASN A 13 6.73 11.35 -3.01
N ILE A 14 6.27 11.20 -2.94
CA ILE A 14 5.45 10.70 -3.43
C ILE A 14 4.48 11.39 -3.94
N MET A 15 3.92 11.10 -4.83
CA MET A 15 3.04 11.66 -5.43
C MET A 15 1.80 11.32 -5.02
N THR A 16 1.02 12.13 -4.49
CA THR A 16 -0.34 11.84 -4.24
C THR A 16 -1.11 12.34 -5.40
N SER A 17 -2.14 11.63 -5.71
CA SER A 17 -3.05 12.10 -6.73
C SER A 17 -3.89 13.20 -6.14
N GLU A 18 -4.56 13.92 -7.01
CA GLU A 18 -5.45 14.96 -6.54
C GLU A 18 -6.63 14.40 -5.77
N ASN A 19 -6.91 13.13 -5.99
CA ASN A 19 -8.07 12.52 -5.38
C ASN A 19 -7.78 11.80 -4.09
N GLY A 20 -6.64 12.08 -3.51
CA GLY A 20 -6.48 11.56 -2.19
C GLY A 20 -5.44 10.51 -2.00
N GLY A 21 -4.48 10.40 -2.86
CA GLY A 21 -3.35 9.60 -2.54
C GLY A 21 -3.14 8.41 -3.45
N LEU A 22 -2.21 7.58 -3.04
CA LEU A 22 -1.80 6.45 -3.84
C LEU A 22 -2.83 5.34 -3.81
N SER A 23 -2.95 4.64 -4.92
CA SER A 23 -3.82 3.48 -4.97
C SER A 23 -3.15 2.31 -4.28
N ASN A 24 -3.93 1.26 -4.01
CA ASN A 24 -3.38 0.05 -3.43
C ASN A 24 -2.32 -0.54 -4.34
N ASP A 25 -2.55 -0.52 -5.64
CA ASP A 25 -1.59 -1.05 -6.58
C ASP A 25 -0.27 -0.29 -6.52
N GLN A 26 -0.34 1.02 -6.42
CA GLN A 26 0.86 1.84 -6.36
C GLN A 26 1.65 1.55 -5.09
N VAL A 27 0.98 1.43 -3.96
CA VAL A 27 1.67 1.16 -2.70
C VAL A 27 2.28 -0.23 -2.74
N ALA A 28 1.54 -1.22 -3.27
CA ALA A 28 2.05 -2.57 -3.36
C ALA A 28 3.27 -2.65 -4.28
N GLU A 29 3.24 -1.89 -5.38
CA GLU A 29 4.36 -1.84 -6.30
C GLU A 29 5.60 -1.28 -5.60
N MET A 30 5.41 -0.20 -4.86
CA MET A 30 6.52 0.41 -4.15
C MET A 30 7.13 -0.56 -3.14
N LEU A 31 6.27 -1.27 -2.41
CA LEU A 31 6.75 -2.23 -1.43
C LEU A 31 7.54 -3.35 -2.10
N ALA A 32 6.98 -3.93 -3.15
CA ALA A 32 7.64 -5.03 -3.83
C ALA A 32 9.00 -4.60 -4.38
N ASN A 33 9.06 -3.40 -4.96
CA ASN A 33 10.30 -2.90 -5.52
C ASN A 33 11.34 -2.61 -4.46
N LYS A 34 10.90 -2.22 -3.27
CA LYS A 34 11.85 -1.99 -2.18
C LYS A 34 12.38 -3.28 -1.58
N LEU A 35 11.53 -4.29 -1.52
CA LEU A 35 11.93 -5.54 -0.91
C LEU A 35 12.81 -6.40 -1.81
N ILE A 36 12.58 -6.34 -3.11
CA ILE A 36 13.24 -7.25 -4.02
C ILE A 36 13.91 -6.48 -5.12
N TYR A 37 15.24 -6.53 -5.12
CA TYR A 37 16.01 -5.92 -6.18
C TYR A 37 16.42 -7.04 -7.14
N ILE A 38 16.16 -6.82 -8.42
CA ILE A 38 16.51 -7.79 -9.45
C ILE A 38 17.59 -7.19 -10.31
N SER A 39 18.77 -7.77 -10.25
CA SER A 39 19.89 -7.27 -11.03
C SER A 39 19.74 -7.63 -12.49
N ASP A 40 20.05 -6.69 -13.36
CA ASP A 40 20.03 -6.96 -14.79
C ASP A 40 21.07 -8.00 -15.17
N GLU A 41 22.10 -8.16 -14.33
CA GLU A 41 23.17 -9.10 -14.62
C GLU A 41 22.93 -10.49 -14.05
N ALA A 42 21.82 -10.69 -13.36
CA ALA A 42 21.54 -12.00 -12.82
C ALA A 42 21.27 -13.01 -13.92
N PRO A 43 21.74 -14.26 -13.75
CA PRO A 43 21.40 -15.29 -14.73
C PRO A 43 19.89 -15.45 -14.86
N GLU A 44 19.47 -15.84 -16.05
CA GLU A 44 18.04 -15.86 -16.33
C GLU A 44 17.23 -16.69 -15.37
N PRO A 45 17.63 -17.92 -15.01
CA PRO A 45 16.81 -18.68 -14.09
C PRO A 45 16.63 -17.98 -12.74
N ILE A 46 17.67 -17.32 -12.26
CA ILE A 46 17.59 -16.62 -10.98
C ILE A 46 16.70 -15.39 -11.13
N ARG A 47 16.84 -14.69 -12.25
CA ARG A 47 16.03 -13.50 -12.49
C ARG A 47 14.55 -13.86 -12.56
N LEU A 48 14.22 -14.97 -13.24
CA LEU A 48 12.84 -15.39 -13.36
C LEU A 48 12.24 -15.77 -12.02
N GLN A 49 13.03 -16.43 -11.17
CA GLN A 49 12.55 -16.75 -9.84
C GLN A 49 12.31 -15.51 -9.00
N ALA A 50 13.23 -14.55 -9.13
CA ALA A 50 13.08 -13.30 -8.36
C ALA A 50 11.86 -12.53 -8.82
N GLU A 51 11.59 -12.51 -10.13
CA GLU A 51 10.42 -11.82 -10.64
C GLU A 51 9.14 -12.49 -10.17
N ALA A 52 9.11 -13.82 -10.15
CA ALA A 52 7.95 -14.55 -9.68
C ALA A 52 7.70 -14.25 -8.21
N PHE A 53 8.76 -14.18 -7.42
CA PHE A 53 8.62 -13.89 -6.01
C PHE A 53 8.17 -12.44 -5.79
N GLN A 54 8.68 -11.54 -6.62
CA GLN A 54 8.26 -10.14 -6.54
C GLN A 54 6.78 -10.00 -6.85
N ASP A 55 6.30 -10.74 -7.84
CA ASP A 55 4.88 -10.73 -8.16
C ASP A 55 4.05 -11.25 -7.01
N ARG A 56 4.52 -12.29 -6.33
CA ARG A 56 3.82 -12.82 -5.18
C ARG A 56 3.76 -11.80 -4.05
N VAL A 57 4.86 -11.11 -3.81
CA VAL A 57 4.89 -10.07 -2.79
C VAL A 57 3.91 -8.96 -3.14
N ARG A 58 3.89 -8.56 -4.40
CA ARG A 58 2.98 -7.50 -4.83
C ARG A 58 1.53 -7.91 -4.61
N TYR A 59 1.21 -9.14 -4.94
CA TYR A 59 -0.15 -9.63 -4.78
C TYR A 59 -0.55 -9.65 -3.30
N LEU A 60 0.33 -10.16 -2.45
CA LEU A 60 0.02 -10.21 -1.04
C LEU A 60 -0.07 -8.82 -0.43
N ALA A 61 0.77 -7.91 -0.89
CA ALA A 61 0.73 -6.54 -0.41
C ALA A 61 -0.61 -5.89 -0.75
N GLN A 62 -1.10 -6.11 -1.96
CA GLN A 62 -2.40 -5.57 -2.35
C GLN A 62 -3.50 -6.07 -1.43
N TYR A 63 -3.47 -7.36 -1.12
CA TYR A 63 -4.49 -7.95 -0.27
C TYR A 63 -4.48 -7.32 1.12
N TYR A 64 -3.31 -7.20 1.72
CA TYR A 64 -3.25 -6.70 3.08
C TYR A 64 -3.42 -5.19 3.17
N ILE A 65 -3.04 -4.46 2.13
CA ILE A 65 -3.32 -3.04 2.07
C ILE A 65 -4.83 -2.82 2.03
N GLU A 66 -5.52 -3.59 1.22
CA GLU A 66 -6.96 -3.48 1.14
C GLU A 66 -7.61 -3.79 2.49
N LEU A 67 -7.12 -4.83 3.15
CA LEU A 67 -7.64 -5.18 4.45
C LEU A 67 -7.41 -4.07 5.46
N ALA A 68 -6.20 -3.51 5.48
CA ALA A 68 -5.89 -2.44 6.42
C ALA A 68 -6.77 -1.23 6.19
N ARG A 69 -7.02 -0.89 4.93
CA ARG A 69 -7.86 0.27 4.62
C ARG A 69 -9.29 0.04 5.05
N LYS A 70 -9.79 -1.18 4.88
CA LYS A 70 -11.15 -1.49 5.31
C LYS A 70 -11.27 -1.42 6.81
N GLU A 71 -10.26 -1.93 7.53
CA GLU A 71 -10.30 -1.88 8.99
C GLU A 71 -10.25 -0.45 9.50
N GLU A 72 -9.42 0.37 8.88
CA GLU A 72 -9.32 1.77 9.29
C GLU A 72 -10.62 2.50 9.00
N ARG A 73 -11.23 2.23 7.85
CA ARG A 73 -12.49 2.87 7.49
C ARG A 73 -13.56 2.50 8.50
N ALA A 74 -13.59 1.23 8.92
CA ALA A 74 -14.57 0.80 9.92
C ALA A 74 -14.34 1.50 11.23
N SER A 75 -13.08 1.70 11.62
CA SER A 75 -12.76 2.41 12.85
C SER A 75 -13.24 3.85 12.79
N ILE A 76 -13.01 4.50 11.67
CA ILE A 76 -13.43 5.88 11.50
C ILE A 76 -14.94 5.98 11.54
N CYS A 77 -15.61 5.06 10.86
CA CYS A 77 -17.09 5.04 10.88
C CYS A 77 -17.62 4.91 12.28
N ALA A 78 -17.02 4.02 13.08
CA ALA A 78 -17.47 3.82 14.45
C ALA A 78 -17.32 5.10 15.26
N LYS A 79 -16.19 5.78 15.11
CA LYS A 79 -15.97 6.99 15.87
C LYS A 79 -16.91 8.11 15.45
N VAL A 80 -17.16 8.22 14.15
CA VAL A 80 -18.08 9.25 13.65
C VAL A 80 -19.48 8.96 14.13
N ARG A 81 -19.87 7.66 14.16
CA ARG A 81 -21.17 7.29 14.63
C ARG A 81 -21.33 7.58 16.12
N GLU A 82 -20.28 7.33 16.90
CA GLU A 82 -20.31 7.65 18.31
C GLU A 82 -20.49 9.14 18.57
N ALA A 83 -20.01 9.95 17.63
CA ALA A 83 -20.15 11.40 17.73
C ALA A 83 -21.54 11.86 17.28
N GLY A 84 -22.42 10.94 16.90
CA GLY A 84 -23.78 11.30 16.54
C GLY A 84 -23.97 11.68 15.08
N GLN A 85 -22.97 11.46 14.23
CA GLN A 85 -23.05 11.82 12.83
C GLN A 85 -23.35 10.61 11.98
N LEU A 86 -24.58 10.11 12.08
CA LEU A 86 -24.94 8.85 11.45
C LEU A 86 -24.83 8.90 9.92
N GLU A 87 -25.30 9.99 9.34
CA GLU A 87 -25.26 10.07 7.88
C GLU A 87 -23.84 10.14 7.36
N LEU A 88 -23.01 10.88 8.06
CA LEU A 88 -21.61 10.98 7.68
C LEU A 88 -20.92 9.63 7.83
N ALA A 89 -21.20 8.93 8.93
CA ALA A 89 -20.61 7.59 9.11
C ALA A 89 -21.05 6.65 8.00
N ASN A 90 -22.31 6.71 7.61
CA ASN A 90 -22.78 5.85 6.53
C ASN A 90 -22.11 6.20 5.20
N ALA A 91 -21.89 7.48 4.96
CA ALA A 91 -21.21 7.90 3.73
C ALA A 91 -19.79 7.38 3.71
N ILE A 92 -19.09 7.47 4.84
CA ILE A 92 -17.72 6.96 4.91
C ILE A 92 -17.70 5.46 4.70
N GLY A 93 -18.66 4.75 5.28
CA GLY A 93 -18.71 3.31 5.14
C GLY A 93 -18.94 2.84 3.72
N ARG A 94 -19.48 3.70 2.87
CA ARG A 94 -19.72 3.33 1.49
C ARG A 94 -18.53 3.58 0.57
N LEU A 95 -17.46 4.11 1.09
CA LEU A 95 -16.27 4.38 0.27
C LEU A 95 -15.59 3.06 -0.24
#